data_3778697e81c096b95066bad15d747fcc
#
_entry.id   3778697e81c096b95066bad15d747fcc
#
_cell.length_a   1.000
_cell.length_b   1.000
_cell.length_c   1.000
_cell.angle_alpha   90.00
_cell.angle_beta   90.00
_cell.angle_gamma   90.00
#
_symmetry.space_group_name_H-M   'P 1'
#
loop_
_entity.id
_entity.type
_entity.pdbx_description
1 polymer ?
#
loop_
_entity_poly.entity_id
_entity_poly.type
_entity_poly.pdbx_seq_one_letter_code
_entity_poly.pdbx_strand_id
1 'polypeptide(L)'
;MAEREILTEMLARVEGEGAMEVRLRDGEVKDVRLRIYEPPRFFEAFLRGRAFTEAPDITARICGICPVAYQMSSCAAMEQACGVEVGGQLRALRRLLY
;
A
#
# COMPACT_ATOMS: atom_id res chain seq x y z
N MET A 1 23.81 9.35 -25.06
CA MET A 1 22.73 9.25 -24.08
C MET A 1 23.02 8.04 -23.18
N ALA A 2 23.25 8.30 -21.89
CA ALA A 2 23.54 7.23 -20.94
C ALA A 2 22.22 6.65 -20.42
N GLU A 3 21.96 5.41 -20.72
CA GLU A 3 20.85 4.65 -20.17
C GLU A 3 21.39 3.71 -19.08
N ARG A 4 20.74 3.71 -17.93
CA ARG A 4 21.12 2.89 -16.80
C ARG A 4 19.88 2.17 -16.27
N GLU A 5 20.02 0.88 -16.07
CA GLU A 5 19.03 0.03 -15.43
C GLU A 5 19.52 -0.38 -14.04
N ILE A 6 18.66 -0.23 -13.05
CA ILE A 6 18.91 -0.68 -11.67
C ILE A 6 17.85 -1.72 -11.36
N LEU A 7 18.30 -2.93 -11.08
CA LEU A 7 17.44 -4.04 -10.68
C LEU A 7 17.74 -4.42 -9.23
N THR A 8 16.72 -4.39 -8.39
CA THR A 8 16.76 -4.90 -7.02
C THR A 8 15.86 -6.13 -6.96
N GLU A 9 16.45 -7.31 -6.89
CA GLU A 9 15.71 -8.59 -6.94
C GLU A 9 14.95 -8.89 -5.66
N MET A 10 15.44 -8.41 -4.51
CA MET A 10 14.75 -8.50 -3.22
C MET A 10 14.72 -7.13 -2.56
N LEU A 11 13.52 -6.61 -2.36
CA LEU A 11 13.33 -5.36 -1.63
C LEU A 11 13.43 -5.60 -0.13
N ALA A 12 14.26 -4.80 0.55
CA ALA A 12 14.30 -4.74 2.00
C ALA A 12 13.18 -3.83 2.54
N ARG A 13 12.81 -4.00 3.79
CA ARG A 13 11.80 -3.20 4.47
C ARG A 13 10.39 -3.32 3.88
N VAL A 14 10.13 -4.42 3.20
CA VAL A 14 8.82 -4.78 2.64
C VAL A 14 8.46 -6.15 3.19
N GLU A 15 7.25 -6.29 3.72
CA GLU A 15 6.72 -7.60 4.07
C GLU A 15 6.34 -8.35 2.78
N GLY A 16 6.71 -9.64 2.69
CA GLY A 16 6.57 -10.42 1.48
C GLY A 16 7.75 -10.29 0.52
N GLU A 17 7.60 -10.82 -0.68
CA GLU A 17 8.64 -10.84 -1.69
C GLU A 17 8.30 -9.91 -2.85
N GLY A 18 9.23 -9.04 -3.18
CA GLY A 18 9.08 -8.10 -4.29
C GLY A 18 10.42 -7.67 -4.86
N ALA A 19 10.41 -7.30 -6.13
CA ALA A 19 11.54 -6.73 -6.86
C ALA A 19 11.17 -5.37 -7.45
N MET A 20 12.16 -4.54 -7.69
CA MET A 20 11.99 -3.25 -8.33
C MET A 20 13.03 -3.04 -9.42
N GLU A 21 12.55 -2.62 -10.58
CA GLU A 21 13.36 -2.22 -11.73
C GLU A 21 13.19 -0.72 -11.96
N VAL A 22 14.29 0.01 -12.03
CA VAL A 22 14.29 1.46 -12.33
C VAL A 22 15.13 1.72 -13.56
N ARG A 23 14.54 2.36 -14.55
CA ARG A 23 15.25 2.83 -15.77
C ARG A 23 15.50 4.32 -15.71
N LEU A 24 16.76 4.67 -15.87
CA LEU A 24 17.23 6.04 -15.89
C LEU A 24 17.74 6.38 -17.30
N ARG A 25 17.45 7.59 -17.76
CA ARG A 25 18.05 8.17 -18.95
C ARG A 25 18.52 9.58 -18.63
N ASP A 26 19.83 9.84 -18.84
CA ASP A 26 20.46 11.12 -18.56
C ASP A 26 20.19 11.65 -17.12
N GLY A 27 20.16 10.73 -16.13
CA GLY A 27 19.93 11.06 -14.72
C GLY A 27 18.45 11.20 -14.32
N GLU A 28 17.53 11.11 -15.27
CA GLU A 28 16.10 11.16 -14.99
C GLU A 28 15.46 9.77 -14.96
N VAL A 29 14.54 9.56 -14.03
CA VAL A 29 13.74 8.32 -13.98
C VAL A 29 12.74 8.31 -15.14
N LYS A 30 12.83 7.31 -15.99
CA LYS A 30 11.93 7.12 -17.14
C LYS A 30 10.89 6.04 -16.93
N ASP A 31 11.22 5.00 -16.21
CA ASP A 31 10.31 3.88 -15.95
C ASP A 31 10.62 3.26 -14.58
N VAL A 32 9.59 2.86 -13.88
CA VAL A 32 9.70 2.11 -12.61
C VAL A 32 8.72 0.95 -12.66
N ARG A 33 9.23 -0.26 -12.45
CA ARG A 33 8.42 -1.47 -12.40
C ARG A 33 8.59 -2.15 -11.05
N LEU A 34 7.47 -2.31 -10.36
CA LEU A 34 7.39 -3.11 -9.14
C LEU A 34 6.87 -4.50 -9.50
N ARG A 35 7.59 -5.53 -9.09
CA ARG A 35 7.18 -6.93 -9.25
C ARG A 35 6.92 -7.52 -7.87
N ILE A 36 5.69 -7.93 -7.65
CA ILE A 36 5.27 -8.57 -6.40
C ILE A 36 5.04 -10.05 -6.68
N TYR A 37 5.70 -10.91 -5.91
CA TYR A 37 5.63 -12.37 -6.06
C TYR A 37 4.54 -13.03 -5.21
N GLU A 38 3.66 -12.21 -4.63
CA GLU A 38 2.50 -12.67 -3.88
C GLU A 38 1.31 -12.92 -4.80
N PRO A 39 0.58 -14.04 -4.68
CA PRO A 39 -0.61 -14.29 -5.48
C PRO A 39 -1.73 -13.33 -5.09
N PRO A 40 -2.51 -12.79 -6.06
CA PRO A 40 -3.68 -11.98 -5.77
C PRO A 40 -4.77 -12.83 -5.11
N ARG A 41 -5.44 -12.27 -4.07
CA ARG A 41 -6.51 -12.95 -3.33
C ARG A 41 -7.87 -12.29 -3.47
N PHE A 42 -8.07 -11.49 -4.52
CA PHE A 42 -9.35 -10.90 -4.91
C PHE A 42 -10.02 -9.97 -3.87
N PHE A 43 -9.27 -9.33 -2.99
CA PHE A 43 -9.82 -8.41 -1.99
C PHE A 43 -10.62 -7.26 -2.59
N GLU A 44 -10.22 -6.76 -3.74
CA GLU A 44 -10.99 -5.75 -4.47
C GLU A 44 -12.40 -6.23 -4.81
N ALA A 45 -12.55 -7.48 -5.24
CA ALA A 45 -13.85 -8.07 -5.52
C ALA A 45 -14.68 -8.26 -4.24
N PHE A 46 -14.06 -8.59 -3.12
CA PHE A 46 -14.74 -8.73 -1.83
C PHE A 46 -15.30 -7.40 -1.29
N LEU A 47 -14.72 -6.28 -1.69
CA LEU A 47 -15.18 -4.95 -1.27
C LEU A 47 -16.37 -4.45 -2.09
N ARG A 48 -16.61 -5.01 -3.27
CA ARG A 48 -17.73 -4.59 -4.12
C ARG A 48 -19.07 -4.89 -3.45
N GLY A 49 -19.97 -3.90 -3.43
CA GLY A 49 -21.29 -4.01 -2.82
C GLY A 49 -21.31 -4.03 -1.29
N ARG A 50 -20.17 -3.78 -0.64
CA ARG A 50 -20.07 -3.67 0.81
C ARG A 50 -20.29 -2.25 1.29
N ALA A 51 -20.79 -2.10 2.51
CA ALA A 51 -20.84 -0.81 3.16
C ALA A 51 -19.41 -0.32 3.45
N PHE A 52 -19.18 0.99 3.37
CA PHE A 52 -17.85 1.55 3.62
C PHE A 52 -17.31 1.23 5.02
N THR A 53 -18.20 1.04 6.00
CA THR A 53 -17.85 0.65 7.38
C THR A 53 -17.28 -0.77 7.48
N GLU A 54 -17.54 -1.63 6.48
CA GLU A 54 -17.01 -3.00 6.45
C GLU A 54 -15.58 -3.07 5.87
N ALA A 55 -15.17 -2.04 5.12
CA ALA A 55 -13.89 -2.06 4.40
C ALA A 55 -12.66 -2.27 5.32
N PRO A 56 -12.54 -1.62 6.51
CA PRO A 56 -11.41 -1.86 7.40
C PRO A 56 -11.32 -3.30 7.90
N ASP A 57 -12.45 -3.93 8.20
CA ASP A 57 -12.48 -5.31 8.69
C ASP A 57 -12.15 -6.32 7.59
N ILE A 58 -12.61 -6.07 6.37
CA ILE A 58 -12.30 -6.91 5.21
C ILE A 58 -10.83 -6.81 4.86
N THR A 59 -10.28 -5.60 4.77
CA THR A 59 -8.88 -5.37 4.38
C THR A 59 -7.89 -5.86 5.44
N ALA A 60 -8.28 -5.89 6.72
CA ALA A 60 -7.48 -6.47 7.80
C ALA A 60 -7.12 -7.94 7.53
N ARG A 61 -7.95 -8.66 6.76
CA ARG A 61 -7.73 -10.07 6.42
C ARG A 61 -6.66 -10.29 5.34
N ILE A 62 -6.14 -9.23 4.75
CA ILE A 62 -5.03 -9.33 3.79
C ILE A 62 -3.78 -9.89 4.48
N CYS A 63 -3.52 -9.50 5.73
CA CYS A 63 -2.36 -9.94 6.48
C CYS A 63 -2.73 -10.22 7.95
N GLY A 64 -2.43 -11.44 8.43
CA GLY A 64 -2.73 -11.85 9.79
C GLY A 64 -1.82 -11.24 10.85
N ILE A 65 -0.61 -10.80 10.48
CA ILE A 65 0.37 -10.20 11.39
C ILE A 65 0.46 -8.67 11.27
N CYS A 66 -0.11 -8.09 10.21
CA CYS A 66 -0.10 -6.64 9.95
C CYS A 66 -1.50 -6.04 9.69
N PRO A 67 -2.58 -6.49 10.37
CA PRO A 67 -3.94 -6.05 10.07
C PRO A 67 -4.15 -4.56 10.31
N VAL A 68 -3.46 -3.97 11.29
CA VAL A 68 -3.58 -2.53 11.62
C VAL A 68 -3.14 -1.65 10.46
N ALA A 69 -2.08 -2.04 9.73
CA ALA A 69 -1.62 -1.31 8.55
C ALA A 69 -2.71 -1.22 7.48
N TYR A 70 -3.38 -2.33 7.20
CA TYR A 70 -4.47 -2.38 6.22
C TYR A 70 -5.73 -1.66 6.71
N GLN A 71 -6.07 -1.76 7.99
CA GLN A 71 -7.18 -1.02 8.57
C GLN A 71 -6.95 0.49 8.47
N MET A 72 -5.76 0.97 8.82
CA MET A 72 -5.42 2.40 8.74
C MET A 72 -5.40 2.90 7.30
N SER A 73 -4.89 2.12 6.35
CA SER A 73 -4.92 2.45 4.92
C SER A 73 -6.36 2.54 4.40
N SER A 74 -7.20 1.60 4.78
CA SER A 74 -8.62 1.57 4.43
C SER A 74 -9.37 2.78 5.00
N CYS A 75 -9.17 3.09 6.28
CA CYS A 75 -9.75 4.28 6.90
C CYS A 75 -9.30 5.57 6.20
N ALA A 76 -8.01 5.70 5.90
CA ALA A 76 -7.49 6.87 5.18
C ALA A 76 -8.12 7.02 3.78
N ALA A 77 -8.31 5.91 3.07
CA ALA A 77 -8.98 5.92 1.76
C ALA A 77 -10.44 6.38 1.87
N MET A 78 -11.20 5.90 2.87
CA MET A 78 -12.58 6.31 3.10
C MET A 78 -12.69 7.79 3.49
N GLU A 79 -11.81 8.25 4.37
CA GLU A 79 -11.75 9.65 4.80
C GLU A 79 -11.46 10.57 3.62
N GLN A 80 -10.50 10.22 2.79
CA GLN A 80 -10.18 10.98 1.59
C GLN A 80 -11.35 10.99 0.60
N ALA A 81 -12.02 9.87 0.39
CA ALA A 81 -13.19 9.78 -0.48
C ALA A 81 -14.36 10.65 0.02
N CYS A 82 -14.52 10.76 1.34
CA CYS A 82 -15.57 11.55 1.98
C CYS A 82 -15.17 13.03 2.24
N GLY A 83 -13.93 13.41 1.92
CA GLY A 83 -13.42 14.76 2.21
C GLY A 83 -13.26 15.05 3.71
N VAL A 84 -13.04 14.01 4.52
CA VAL A 84 -12.87 14.13 5.97
C VAL A 84 -11.40 14.20 6.31
N GLU A 85 -11.01 15.21 7.09
CA GLU A 85 -9.66 15.32 7.62
C GLU A 85 -9.62 14.90 9.08
N VAL A 86 -8.67 14.01 9.39
CA VAL A 86 -8.40 13.55 10.76
C VAL A 86 -7.20 14.29 11.31
N GLY A 87 -7.41 15.05 12.37
CA GLY A 87 -6.37 15.86 13.02
C GLY A 87 -6.27 15.63 14.52
N GLY A 88 -5.45 16.45 15.19
CA GLY A 88 -5.35 16.52 16.64
C GLY A 88 -4.98 15.19 17.32
N GLN A 89 -5.65 14.91 18.42
CA GLN A 89 -5.38 13.73 19.25
C GLN A 89 -5.66 12.40 18.52
N LEU A 90 -6.68 12.35 17.67
CA LEU A 90 -7.00 11.14 16.92
C LEU A 90 -5.89 10.75 15.96
N ARG A 91 -5.31 11.74 15.29
CA ARG A 91 -4.14 11.52 14.42
C ARG A 91 -2.92 11.03 15.23
N ALA A 92 -2.70 11.60 16.41
CA ALA A 92 -1.62 11.18 17.30
C ALA A 92 -1.82 9.74 17.79
N LEU A 93 -3.05 9.37 18.18
CA LEU A 93 -3.38 8.00 18.58
C LEU A 93 -3.18 7.00 17.44
N ARG A 94 -3.58 7.33 16.23
CA ARG A 94 -3.33 6.47 15.06
C ARG A 94 -1.84 6.24 14.82
N ARG A 95 -1.03 7.28 14.95
CA ARG A 95 0.43 7.14 14.82
C ARG A 95 1.06 6.29 15.93
N LEU A 96 0.44 6.24 17.09
CA LEU A 96 0.90 5.39 18.19
C LEU A 96 0.58 3.90 17.91
N LEU A 97 -0.55 3.63 17.27
CA LEU A 97 -0.99 2.27 16.94
C LEU A 97 -0.31 1.70 15.68
N TYR A 98 0.16 2.57 14.81
CA TYR A 98 0.79 2.24 13.54
C TYR A 98 2.32 2.23 13.65
#